data_5da5c9c378e54ef61fc98996546c9c27
#
_entry.id   5da5c9c378e54ef61fc98996546c9c27
#
_cell.length_a   1.000
_cell.length_b   1.000
_cell.length_c   1.000
_cell.angle_alpha   90.00
_cell.angle_beta   90.00
_cell.angle_gamma   90.00
#
_symmetry.space_group_name_H-M   'P 1'
#
loop_
_entity.id
_entity.type
_entity.pdbx_description
1 polymer ?
#
loop_
_entity_poly.entity_id
_entity_poly.type
_entity_poly.pdbx_seq_one_letter_code
_entity_poly.pdbx_strand_id
1 'polypeptide(L)'
;MPWVRFDDQFTIHRKVDGLSDAAYRLHTSAIFWCARNLMDGFVPEEDLDLVCARLRAPARFAAECVKRGVWHDAHTACPSEKCPAPVDNHDGWVVHDYWEYQPTREKVLADRETKAKAGQKGGIASGQSRRLHAL
;
A
#
# COMPACT_ATOMS: atom_id res chain seq x y z
N MET A 1 -7.94 2.73 -12.14
CA MET A 1 -6.64 2.83 -11.47
C MET A 1 -6.83 3.06 -9.99
N PRO A 2 -6.23 2.25 -9.13
CA PRO A 2 -6.28 2.51 -7.69
C PRO A 2 -5.47 3.77 -7.36
N TRP A 3 -5.96 4.52 -6.40
CA TRP A 3 -5.30 5.71 -5.90
C TRP A 3 -4.57 5.38 -4.61
N VAL A 4 -3.39 5.97 -4.43
CA VAL A 4 -2.69 5.98 -3.15
C VAL A 4 -3.02 7.31 -2.47
N ARG A 5 -3.40 7.24 -1.19
CA ARG A 5 -3.82 8.40 -0.43
C ARG A 5 -2.70 8.93 0.43
N PHE A 6 -2.50 10.23 0.41
CA PHE A 6 -1.58 10.94 1.29
C PHE A 6 -2.30 12.11 1.94
N ASP A 7 -1.99 12.34 3.21
CA ASP A 7 -2.37 13.55 3.91
C ASP A 7 -1.52 14.72 3.37
N ASP A 8 -2.09 15.93 3.28
CA ASP A 8 -1.35 17.11 2.83
C ASP A 8 -0.23 17.51 3.78
N GLN A 9 -0.27 17.02 5.03
CA GLN A 9 0.79 17.22 6.02
C GLN A 9 1.87 16.14 5.96
N PHE A 10 1.75 15.15 5.07
CA PHE A 10 2.67 14.01 5.01
C PHE A 10 4.14 14.44 4.92
N THR A 11 4.46 15.38 4.06
CA THR A 11 5.85 15.81 3.81
C THR A 11 6.48 16.54 4.98
N ILE A 12 5.67 17.18 5.83
CA ILE A 12 6.11 17.94 6.99
C ILE A 12 5.89 17.21 8.32
N HIS A 13 5.29 16.02 8.28
CA HIS A 13 5.13 15.19 9.46
C HIS A 13 6.51 14.89 10.06
N ARG A 14 6.66 15.09 11.37
CA ARG A 14 7.94 15.02 12.07
C ARG A 14 8.78 13.77 11.74
N LYS A 15 8.16 12.59 11.71
CA LYS A 15 8.87 11.34 11.42
C LYS A 15 9.31 11.25 9.96
N VAL A 16 8.48 11.72 9.05
CA VAL A 16 8.76 11.70 7.60
C VAL A 16 9.81 12.74 7.24
N ASP A 17 9.65 13.97 7.74
CA ASP A 17 10.60 15.07 7.50
C ASP A 17 12.00 14.74 8.03
N GLY A 18 12.08 13.96 9.09
CA GLY A 18 13.35 13.52 9.68
C GLY A 18 14.09 12.43 8.90
N LEU A 19 13.50 11.86 7.85
CA LEU A 19 14.15 10.85 7.01
C LEU A 19 15.19 11.49 6.09
N SER A 20 16.28 10.77 5.80
CA SER A 20 17.16 11.13 4.70
C SER A 20 16.40 11.08 3.37
N ASP A 21 16.93 11.75 2.33
CA ASP A 21 16.30 11.74 1.01
C ASP A 21 16.12 10.32 0.47
N ALA A 22 17.11 9.46 0.66
CA ALA A 22 17.03 8.07 0.22
C ALA A 22 15.98 7.26 1.01
N ALA A 23 15.92 7.43 2.33
CA ALA A 23 14.92 6.76 3.16
C ALA A 23 13.51 7.28 2.86
N TYR A 24 13.35 8.58 2.61
CA TYR A 24 12.10 9.17 2.17
C TYR A 24 11.62 8.54 0.86
N ARG A 25 12.53 8.39 -0.11
CA ARG A 25 12.22 7.74 -1.38
C ARG A 25 11.80 6.28 -1.18
N LEU A 26 12.52 5.54 -0.34
CA LEU A 26 12.17 4.15 -0.03
C LEU A 26 10.80 4.05 0.64
N HIS A 27 10.54 4.89 1.62
CA HIS A 27 9.27 4.89 2.36
C HIS A 27 8.08 5.19 1.44
N THR A 28 8.16 6.23 0.62
CA THR A 28 7.09 6.57 -0.33
C THR A 28 6.92 5.46 -1.37
N SER A 29 8.01 4.95 -1.92
CA SER A 29 7.97 3.83 -2.87
C SER A 29 7.32 2.58 -2.28
N ALA A 30 7.58 2.30 -0.98
CA ALA A 30 6.99 1.16 -0.29
C ALA A 30 5.47 1.29 -0.17
N ILE A 31 4.96 2.48 0.12
CA ILE A 31 3.51 2.72 0.19
C ILE A 31 2.86 2.41 -1.17
N PHE A 32 3.44 2.91 -2.26
CA PHE A 32 2.95 2.62 -3.61
C PHE A 32 3.06 1.14 -3.98
N TRP A 33 4.20 0.53 -3.65
CA TRP A 33 4.44 -0.90 -3.92
C TRP A 33 3.43 -1.79 -3.18
N CYS A 34 3.20 -1.52 -1.89
CA CYS A 34 2.22 -2.24 -1.10
C CYS A 34 0.80 -2.08 -1.65
N ALA A 35 0.44 -0.88 -2.11
CA ALA A 35 -0.87 -0.62 -2.70
C ALA A 35 -1.06 -1.40 -4.01
N ARG A 36 -0.05 -1.37 -4.91
CA ARG A 36 -0.10 -2.11 -6.18
C ARG A 36 -0.23 -3.61 -5.99
N ASN A 37 0.49 -4.16 -5.02
CA ASN A 37 0.61 -5.60 -4.81
C ASN A 37 -0.32 -6.12 -3.71
N LEU A 38 -1.17 -5.26 -3.15
CA LEU A 38 -2.13 -5.62 -2.09
C LEU A 38 -1.47 -6.31 -0.90
N MET A 39 -0.38 -5.73 -0.41
CA MET A 39 0.44 -6.31 0.66
C MET A 39 0.06 -5.85 2.06
N ASP A 40 -0.95 -4.97 2.21
CA ASP A 40 -1.36 -4.44 3.51
C ASP A 40 -0.21 -3.82 4.32
N GLY A 41 0.70 -3.14 3.63
CA GLY A 41 1.83 -2.49 4.27
C GLY A 41 3.02 -3.40 4.59
N PHE A 42 2.93 -4.69 4.27
CA PHE A 42 4.01 -5.64 4.49
C PHE A 42 4.98 -5.66 3.31
N VAL A 43 6.28 -5.49 3.60
CA VAL A 43 7.37 -5.58 2.63
C VAL A 43 8.24 -6.77 3.01
N PRO A 44 8.13 -7.90 2.29
CA PRO A 44 9.02 -9.02 2.50
C PRO A 44 10.48 -8.64 2.25
N GLU A 45 11.40 -9.20 3.03
CA GLU A 45 12.84 -8.88 2.92
C GLU A 45 13.38 -9.15 1.51
N GLU A 46 12.97 -10.25 0.90
CA GLU A 46 13.38 -10.62 -0.45
C GLU A 46 12.88 -9.71 -1.55
N ASP A 47 11.82 -8.94 -1.28
CA ASP A 47 11.22 -8.01 -2.26
C ASP A 47 11.72 -6.57 -2.11
N LEU A 48 12.59 -6.30 -1.13
CA LEU A 48 13.05 -4.94 -0.86
C LEU A 48 13.68 -4.26 -2.08
N ASP A 49 14.45 -5.00 -2.87
CA ASP A 49 15.08 -4.48 -4.08
C ASP A 49 14.06 -4.11 -5.18
N LEU A 50 12.88 -4.74 -5.15
CA LEU A 50 11.79 -4.44 -6.08
C LEU A 50 11.01 -3.19 -5.71
N VAL A 51 11.00 -2.84 -4.43
CA VAL A 51 10.26 -1.68 -3.93
C VAL A 51 10.79 -0.38 -4.52
N CYS A 52 12.12 -0.26 -4.60
CA CYS A 52 12.77 0.92 -5.13
C CYS A 52 14.06 0.51 -5.87
N ALA A 53 13.91 0.08 -7.13
CA ALA A 53 14.97 -0.54 -7.91
C ALA A 53 16.20 0.36 -8.14
N ARG A 54 16.01 1.68 -8.11
CA ARG A 54 17.11 2.63 -8.31
C ARG A 54 17.92 2.91 -7.05
N LEU A 55 17.41 2.49 -5.90
CA LEU A 55 18.07 2.77 -4.63
C LEU A 55 19.15 1.72 -4.38
N ARG A 56 20.39 2.18 -4.15
CA ARG A 56 21.49 1.33 -3.76
C ARG A 56 21.42 1.04 -2.26
N ALA A 57 21.73 -0.19 -1.86
CA ALA A 57 21.74 -0.63 -0.47
C ALA A 57 20.42 -0.29 0.28
N PRO A 58 19.26 -0.74 -0.23
CA PRO A 58 17.98 -0.37 0.37
C PRO A 58 17.83 -0.85 1.81
N ALA A 59 18.50 -1.93 2.21
CA ALA A 59 18.45 -2.41 3.60
C ALA A 59 18.93 -1.38 4.62
N ARG A 60 19.89 -0.56 4.27
CA ARG A 60 20.39 0.53 5.12
C ARG A 60 19.28 1.54 5.39
N PHE A 61 18.52 1.88 4.39
CA PHE A 61 17.44 2.86 4.50
C PHE A 61 16.17 2.27 5.11
N ALA A 62 15.94 0.95 4.94
CA ALA A 62 14.92 0.25 5.68
C ALA A 62 15.20 0.31 7.19
N ALA A 63 16.44 0.10 7.60
CA ALA A 63 16.86 0.25 8.99
C ALA A 63 16.63 1.69 9.50
N GLU A 64 16.89 2.69 8.68
CA GLU A 64 16.59 4.08 9.03
C GLU A 64 15.07 4.30 9.22
N CYS A 65 14.24 3.76 8.35
CA CYS A 65 12.78 3.84 8.46
C CYS A 65 12.29 3.22 9.77
N VAL A 66 12.86 2.10 10.19
CA VAL A 66 12.54 1.46 11.46
C VAL A 66 12.98 2.34 12.63
N LYS A 67 14.20 2.86 12.58
CA LYS A 67 14.75 3.74 13.63
C LYS A 67 13.91 5.00 13.79
N ARG A 68 13.41 5.57 12.71
CA ARG A 68 12.57 6.77 12.72
C ARG A 68 11.10 6.48 13.04
N GLY A 69 10.72 5.22 13.16
CA GLY A 69 9.37 4.83 13.53
C GLY A 69 8.33 4.91 12.44
N VAL A 70 8.73 5.07 11.17
CA VAL A 70 7.80 5.01 10.02
C VAL A 70 7.58 3.57 9.55
N TRP A 71 8.47 2.66 9.91
CA TRP A 71 8.34 1.21 9.68
C TRP A 71 8.53 0.45 10.99
N HIS A 72 8.02 -0.78 11.02
CA HIS A 72 8.31 -1.78 12.05
C HIS A 72 8.97 -3.00 11.41
N ASP A 73 9.80 -3.69 12.19
CA ASP A 73 10.15 -5.07 11.85
C ASP A 73 8.87 -5.91 11.77
N ALA A 74 8.83 -6.88 10.83
CA ALA A 74 7.63 -7.67 10.56
C ALA A 74 7.09 -8.41 11.79
N HIS A 75 7.97 -8.76 12.74
CA HIS A 75 7.61 -9.50 13.94
C HIS A 75 7.20 -8.60 15.12
N THR A 76 7.32 -7.29 14.98
CA THR A 76 7.04 -6.34 16.05
C THR A 76 5.55 -6.01 16.11
N ALA A 77 4.95 -6.20 17.29
CA ALA A 77 3.58 -5.76 17.53
C ALA A 77 3.54 -4.24 17.76
N CYS A 78 2.53 -3.58 17.18
CA CYS A 78 2.26 -2.16 17.38
C CYS A 78 0.87 -2.00 18.03
N PRO A 79 0.72 -1.15 19.06
CA PRO A 79 -0.58 -0.96 19.69
C PRO A 79 -1.57 -0.15 18.85
N SER A 80 -1.14 0.45 17.76
CA SER A 80 -2.02 1.23 16.88
C SER A 80 -2.98 0.32 16.10
N GLU A 81 -4.27 0.64 16.14
CA GLU A 81 -5.30 -0.07 15.38
C GLU A 81 -5.15 0.13 13.86
N LYS A 82 -4.46 1.17 13.45
CA LYS A 82 -4.23 1.48 12.03
C LYS A 82 -2.96 0.83 11.49
N CYS A 83 -2.18 0.22 12.36
CA CYS A 83 -0.97 -0.49 11.96
C CYS A 83 -1.30 -1.95 11.65
N PRO A 84 -0.80 -2.48 10.51
CA PRO A 84 -1.00 -3.89 10.18
C PRO A 84 -0.47 -4.82 11.26
N ALA A 85 -1.11 -5.97 11.40
CA ALA A 85 -0.70 -6.98 12.37
C ALA A 85 0.70 -7.51 12.07
N PRO A 86 1.44 -7.99 13.09
CA PRO A 86 2.74 -8.63 12.87
C PRO A 86 2.64 -9.83 11.94
N VAL A 87 3.71 -10.08 11.21
CA VAL A 87 3.85 -11.24 10.33
C VAL A 87 4.86 -12.21 10.97
N ASP A 88 4.37 -13.30 11.54
CA ASP A 88 5.19 -14.18 12.37
C ASP A 88 6.07 -15.15 11.59
N ASN A 89 5.69 -15.48 10.36
CA ASN A 89 6.31 -16.54 9.57
C ASN A 89 7.17 -16.03 8.41
N HIS A 90 7.46 -14.74 8.37
CA HIS A 90 8.21 -14.15 7.26
C HIS A 90 8.98 -12.92 7.72
N ASP A 91 10.25 -12.83 7.31
CA ASP A 91 11.08 -11.67 7.61
C ASP A 91 10.75 -10.51 6.66
N GLY A 92 10.87 -9.32 7.16
CA GLY A 92 10.60 -8.09 6.41
C GLY A 92 10.20 -6.94 7.31
N TRP A 93 9.42 -6.03 6.77
CA TRP A 93 8.99 -4.81 7.46
C TRP A 93 7.51 -4.55 7.24
N VAL A 94 6.93 -3.81 8.16
CA VAL A 94 5.55 -3.32 8.07
C VAL A 94 5.60 -1.80 8.11
N VAL A 95 4.92 -1.15 7.17
CA VAL A 95 4.76 0.30 7.18
C VAL A 95 3.83 0.69 8.31
N HIS A 96 4.34 1.51 9.25
CA HIS A 96 3.59 1.94 10.42
C HIS A 96 2.32 2.71 10.01
N ASP A 97 1.21 2.37 10.65
CA ASP A 97 -0.09 3.01 10.41
C ASP A 97 -0.53 3.01 8.93
N TYR A 98 -0.17 1.98 8.18
CA TYR A 98 -0.49 1.86 6.75
C TYR A 98 -2.00 2.03 6.49
N TRP A 99 -2.84 1.48 7.36
CA TRP A 99 -4.30 1.53 7.19
C TRP A 99 -4.94 2.86 7.62
N GLU A 100 -4.16 3.81 8.11
CA GLU A 100 -4.71 5.13 8.43
C GLU A 100 -5.26 5.83 7.18
N TYR A 101 -4.58 5.69 6.05
CA TYR A 101 -4.98 6.32 4.79
C TYR A 101 -5.26 5.32 3.68
N GLN A 102 -4.66 4.14 3.72
CA GLN A 102 -4.81 3.15 2.67
C GLN A 102 -5.87 2.11 3.05
N PRO A 103 -6.70 1.68 2.09
CA PRO A 103 -7.69 0.63 2.35
C PRO A 103 -6.99 -0.73 2.55
N THR A 104 -7.65 -1.63 3.28
CA THR A 104 -7.19 -3.00 3.42
C THR A 104 -7.26 -3.74 2.08
N ARG A 105 -6.47 -4.79 1.93
CA ARG A 105 -6.54 -5.69 0.77
C ARG A 105 -7.95 -6.22 0.57
N GLU A 106 -8.57 -6.67 1.65
CA GLU A 106 -9.94 -7.20 1.63
C GLU A 106 -10.93 -6.19 1.05
N LYS A 107 -10.87 -4.93 1.51
CA LYS A 107 -11.73 -3.86 0.99
C LYS A 107 -11.47 -3.58 -0.48
N VAL A 108 -10.22 -3.54 -0.91
CA VAL A 108 -9.87 -3.31 -2.33
C VAL A 108 -10.44 -4.41 -3.21
N LEU A 109 -10.28 -5.67 -2.81
CA LEU A 109 -10.80 -6.81 -3.56
C LEU A 109 -12.34 -6.81 -3.60
N ALA A 110 -13.00 -6.47 -2.48
CA ALA A 110 -14.45 -6.34 -2.44
C ALA A 110 -14.96 -5.22 -3.35
N ASP A 111 -14.29 -4.05 -3.36
CA ASP A 111 -14.65 -2.93 -4.23
C ASP A 111 -14.46 -3.28 -5.72
N ARG A 112 -13.40 -4.01 -6.06
CA ARG A 112 -13.17 -4.49 -7.43
C ARG A 112 -14.27 -5.46 -7.89
N GLU A 113 -14.68 -6.36 -7.02
CA GLU A 113 -15.77 -7.28 -7.31
C GLU A 113 -17.09 -6.54 -7.52
N THR A 114 -17.42 -5.59 -6.67
CA THR A 114 -18.61 -4.75 -6.80
C THR A 114 -18.61 -3.98 -8.12
N LYS A 115 -17.49 -3.37 -8.49
CA LYS A 115 -17.34 -2.65 -9.76
C LYS A 115 -17.47 -3.57 -10.97
N ALA A 116 -16.90 -4.77 -10.90
CA ALA A 116 -17.00 -5.77 -11.96
C ALA A 116 -18.45 -6.20 -12.18
N LYS A 117 -19.20 -6.46 -11.09
CA LYS A 117 -20.62 -6.79 -11.16
C LYS A 117 -21.46 -5.65 -11.72
N ALA A 118 -21.21 -4.41 -11.29
CA ALA A 118 -21.89 -3.23 -11.80
C ALA A 118 -21.61 -3.02 -13.29
N GLY A 119 -20.36 -3.18 -13.72
CA GLY A 119 -19.95 -3.09 -15.11
C GLY A 119 -20.62 -4.18 -15.98
N GLN A 120 -20.72 -5.39 -15.48
CA GLN A 120 -21.42 -6.48 -16.14
C GLN A 120 -22.92 -6.18 -16.33
N LYS A 121 -23.58 -5.71 -15.27
CA LYS A 121 -24.99 -5.31 -15.35
C LYS A 121 -25.18 -4.15 -16.35
N GLY A 122 -24.33 -3.16 -16.33
CA GLY A 122 -24.36 -2.03 -17.27
C GLY A 122 -24.17 -2.50 -18.72
N GLY A 123 -23.23 -3.41 -18.97
CA GLY A 123 -22.99 -4.00 -20.28
C GLY A 123 -24.21 -4.78 -20.81
N ILE A 124 -24.84 -5.58 -19.96
CA ILE A 124 -26.05 -6.32 -20.30
C ILE A 124 -27.20 -5.35 -20.63
N ALA A 125 -27.45 -4.35 -19.80
CA ALA A 125 -28.47 -3.35 -20.04
C ALA A 125 -28.26 -2.58 -21.34
N SER A 126 -27.02 -2.19 -21.65
CA SER A 126 -26.67 -1.51 -22.90
C SER A 126 -26.88 -2.44 -24.11
N GLY A 127 -26.55 -3.74 -24.00
CA GLY A 127 -26.78 -4.72 -25.05
C GLY A 127 -28.26 -4.92 -25.35
N GLN A 128 -29.10 -5.00 -24.30
CA GLN A 128 -30.55 -5.11 -24.43
C GLN A 128 -31.14 -3.86 -25.09
N SER A 129 -30.74 -2.68 -24.66
CA SER A 129 -31.19 -1.40 -25.27
C SER A 129 -30.83 -1.34 -26.75
N ARG A 130 -29.62 -1.73 -27.14
CA ARG A 130 -29.20 -1.78 -28.54
C ARG A 130 -30.04 -2.76 -29.38
N ARG A 131 -30.37 -3.92 -28.83
CA ARG A 131 -31.23 -4.88 -29.51
C ARG A 131 -32.64 -4.32 -29.76
N LEU A 132 -33.22 -3.64 -28.78
CA LEU A 132 -34.52 -3.02 -28.92
C LEU A 132 -34.54 -1.93 -29.97
N HIS A 133 -33.46 -1.15 -30.10
CA HIS A 133 -33.36 -0.09 -31.09
C HIS A 133 -33.08 -0.64 -32.51
N ALA A 134 -32.55 -1.85 -32.63
CA ALA A 134 -32.29 -2.50 -33.91
C ALA A 134 -33.53 -3.13 -34.55
N LEU A 135 -34.61 -3.29 -33.79
CA LEU A 135 -35.87 -3.79 -34.26
C LEU A 135 -36.74 -2.65 -34.80
#